data_944bfea6295162080a37c217829a2cca
#
_entry.id   944bfea6295162080a37c217829a2cca
#
_cell.length_a   1.000
_cell.length_b   1.000
_cell.length_c   1.000
_cell.angle_alpha   90.00
_cell.angle_beta   90.00
_cell.angle_gamma   90.00
#
_symmetry.space_group_name_H-M   'P 1'
#
loop_
_entity.id
_entity.type
_entity.pdbx_description
1 polymer ?
#
loop_
_entity_poly.entity_id
_entity_poly.type
_entity_poly.pdbx_seq_one_letter_code
_entity_poly.pdbx_strand_id
1 'polypeptide(L)'
;LSNIDAGVTVRIIYRDLATISGFGLTADIGALYKPYDFARLGLMVTDITSGFIRYSGGNTESVAPTVKPGLMLIRKYRDFTGRFVASGDIKFEGIKTAAQYWVGEISLDTHFGGEISYKEMIFGRLGFDIGNFTAGVGLDVRRITIDLAYLHNSYLDETFRVSGGYRF
;
A
#
# COMPACT_ATOMS: atom_id res chain seq x y z
N LEU A 1 -9.64 -14.41 20.29
CA LEU A 1 -8.77 -13.97 19.19
C LEU A 1 -8.69 -12.44 19.10
N SER A 2 -8.48 -11.78 20.26
CA SER A 2 -8.48 -10.31 20.37
C SER A 2 -7.28 -9.61 19.68
N ASN A 3 -6.31 -10.37 19.21
CA ASN A 3 -5.06 -9.83 18.64
C ASN A 3 -4.95 -10.01 17.11
N ILE A 4 -6.00 -10.50 16.45
CA ILE A 4 -6.03 -10.71 15.00
C ILE A 4 -7.25 -10.01 14.44
N ASP A 5 -7.02 -9.13 13.47
CA ASP A 5 -8.05 -8.58 12.58
C ASP A 5 -7.90 -9.26 11.22
N ALA A 6 -9.00 -9.61 10.59
CA ALA A 6 -9.00 -10.17 9.24
C ALA A 6 -10.08 -9.51 8.38
N GLY A 7 -9.85 -9.44 7.10
CA GLY A 7 -10.79 -8.83 6.16
C GLY A 7 -10.72 -9.46 4.78
N VAL A 8 -11.84 -9.35 4.07
CA VAL A 8 -11.97 -9.75 2.67
C VAL A 8 -12.57 -8.59 1.90
N THR A 9 -12.05 -8.31 0.73
CA THR A 9 -12.57 -7.31 -0.20
C THR A 9 -12.90 -8.00 -1.52
N VAL A 10 -14.08 -7.73 -2.07
CA VAL A 10 -14.46 -8.16 -3.41
C VAL A 10 -14.57 -6.90 -4.28
N ARG A 11 -13.94 -6.91 -5.45
CA ARG A 11 -13.97 -5.80 -6.41
C ARG A 11 -14.59 -6.25 -7.72
N ILE A 12 -15.54 -5.47 -8.18
CA ILE A 12 -16.10 -5.56 -9.53
C ILE A 12 -15.42 -4.50 -10.38
N ILE A 13 -14.88 -4.90 -11.51
CA ILE A 13 -14.14 -4.03 -12.43
C ILE A 13 -14.96 -3.91 -13.70
N TYR A 14 -15.26 -2.69 -14.12
CA TYR A 14 -15.79 -2.37 -15.43
C TYR A 14 -14.81 -1.44 -16.13
N ARG A 15 -14.40 -1.81 -17.35
CA ARG A 15 -13.55 -0.98 -18.21
C ARG A 15 -14.26 -0.73 -19.52
N ASP A 16 -14.22 0.49 -20.00
CA ASP A 16 -14.71 0.89 -21.31
C ASP A 16 -13.54 1.53 -22.09
N LEU A 17 -13.16 0.91 -23.16
CA LEU A 17 -12.01 1.28 -24.00
C LEU A 17 -12.52 1.55 -25.43
N ALA A 18 -13.18 2.69 -25.60
CA ALA A 18 -13.66 3.23 -26.89
C ALA A 18 -14.43 2.23 -27.78
N THR A 19 -13.85 1.07 -28.10
CA THR A 19 -14.44 0.05 -29.00
C THR A 19 -14.73 -1.29 -28.32
N ILE A 20 -14.20 -1.51 -27.11
CA ILE A 20 -14.36 -2.76 -26.37
C ILE A 20 -14.63 -2.46 -24.89
N SER A 21 -15.61 -3.12 -24.32
CA SER A 21 -15.88 -3.09 -22.88
C SER A 21 -15.39 -4.36 -22.21
N GLY A 22 -14.95 -4.26 -20.97
CA GLY A 22 -14.48 -5.38 -20.16
C GLY A 22 -15.17 -5.42 -18.80
N PHE A 23 -15.50 -6.62 -18.35
CA PHE A 23 -16.02 -6.89 -17.02
C PHE A 23 -15.10 -7.86 -16.29
N GLY A 24 -14.78 -7.55 -15.02
CA GLY A 24 -13.91 -8.37 -14.19
C GLY A 24 -14.38 -8.47 -12.75
N LEU A 25 -13.92 -9.51 -12.09
CA LEU A 25 -14.13 -9.75 -10.67
C LEU A 25 -12.79 -10.15 -10.04
N THR A 26 -12.48 -9.58 -8.87
CA THR A 26 -11.33 -9.98 -8.08
C THR A 26 -11.63 -9.91 -6.59
N ALA A 27 -10.85 -10.63 -5.78
CA ALA A 27 -10.97 -10.61 -4.34
C ALA A 27 -9.59 -10.52 -3.68
N ASP A 28 -9.56 -9.82 -2.54
CA ASP A 28 -8.39 -9.72 -1.68
C ASP A 28 -8.71 -10.29 -0.31
N ILE A 29 -7.72 -10.85 0.36
CA ILE A 29 -7.79 -11.28 1.75
C ILE A 29 -6.61 -10.71 2.52
N GLY A 30 -6.86 -10.29 3.75
CA GLY A 30 -5.81 -9.77 4.61
C GLY A 30 -6.01 -10.13 6.07
N ALA A 31 -4.91 -10.22 6.79
CA ALA A 31 -4.89 -10.39 8.23
C ALA A 31 -3.84 -9.46 8.86
N LEU A 32 -4.17 -8.91 10.01
CA LEU A 32 -3.30 -8.12 10.86
C LEU A 32 -3.20 -8.79 12.23
N TYR A 33 -2.00 -9.21 12.58
CA TYR A 33 -1.70 -9.79 13.89
C TYR A 33 -0.97 -8.78 14.77
N LYS A 34 -1.40 -8.65 16.01
CA LYS A 34 -0.89 -7.72 17.03
C LYS A 34 -0.25 -8.51 18.17
N PRO A 35 0.97 -9.09 17.99
CA PRO A 35 1.61 -9.92 19.01
C PRO A 35 1.93 -9.14 20.28
N TYR A 36 2.26 -7.85 20.13
CA TYR A 36 2.63 -6.94 21.22
C TYR A 36 2.09 -5.54 20.93
N ASP A 37 2.00 -4.69 21.95
CA ASP A 37 1.56 -3.29 21.79
C ASP A 37 2.49 -2.48 20.87
N PHE A 38 3.75 -2.87 20.81
CA PHE A 38 4.75 -2.20 19.99
C PHE A 38 4.93 -2.80 18.58
N ALA A 39 4.27 -3.91 18.24
CA ALA A 39 4.46 -4.61 16.97
C ALA A 39 3.14 -4.98 16.29
N ARG A 40 3.10 -4.85 14.97
CA ARG A 40 2.01 -5.30 14.09
C ARG A 40 2.61 -6.07 12.93
N LEU A 41 2.04 -7.24 12.64
CA LEU A 41 2.40 -8.06 11.48
C LEU A 41 1.19 -8.11 10.56
N GLY A 42 1.38 -7.74 9.32
CA GLY A 42 0.35 -7.77 8.28
C GLY A 42 0.69 -8.79 7.20
N LEU A 43 -0.32 -9.45 6.69
CA LEU A 43 -0.23 -10.23 5.46
C LEU A 43 -1.48 -9.96 4.64
N MET A 44 -1.30 -9.56 3.39
CA MET A 44 -2.38 -9.36 2.44
C MET A 44 -2.07 -10.13 1.16
N VAL A 45 -3.07 -10.74 0.58
CA VAL A 45 -2.99 -11.32 -0.76
C VAL A 45 -4.05 -10.61 -1.59
N THR A 46 -3.62 -9.92 -2.63
CA THR A 46 -4.50 -9.27 -3.59
C THR A 46 -4.71 -10.15 -4.81
N ASP A 47 -5.87 -9.99 -5.43
CA ASP A 47 -6.26 -10.69 -6.66
C ASP A 47 -6.20 -12.22 -6.55
N ILE A 48 -6.62 -12.79 -5.38
CA ILE A 48 -6.56 -14.23 -5.08
C ILE A 48 -7.32 -15.11 -6.08
N THR A 49 -8.33 -14.59 -6.74
CA THR A 49 -9.10 -15.31 -7.76
C THR A 49 -8.41 -15.33 -9.13
N SER A 50 -7.12 -14.91 -9.20
CA SER A 50 -6.45 -14.59 -10.46
C SER A 50 -7.36 -13.68 -11.29
N GLY A 51 -7.63 -12.46 -10.74
CA GLY A 51 -8.63 -11.51 -11.25
C GLY A 51 -8.71 -11.57 -12.76
N PHE A 52 -9.89 -11.86 -13.30
CA PHE A 52 -10.06 -11.90 -14.75
C PHE A 52 -10.85 -10.68 -15.22
N ILE A 53 -10.44 -10.14 -16.35
CA ILE A 53 -11.20 -9.13 -17.08
C ILE A 53 -11.52 -9.74 -18.43
N ARG A 54 -12.81 -9.97 -18.70
CA ARG A 54 -13.28 -10.47 -19.98
C ARG A 54 -13.77 -9.31 -20.82
N TYR A 55 -13.19 -9.16 -21.98
CA TYR A 55 -13.53 -8.14 -22.95
C TYR A 55 -14.58 -8.63 -23.97
N SER A 56 -15.40 -7.72 -24.47
CA SER A 56 -16.42 -7.99 -25.51
C SER A 56 -15.82 -8.55 -26.83
N GLY A 57 -14.51 -8.31 -27.07
CA GLY A 57 -13.75 -8.88 -28.18
C GLY A 57 -13.30 -10.34 -27.97
N GLY A 58 -13.70 -11.01 -26.87
CA GLY A 58 -13.34 -12.41 -26.56
C GLY A 58 -12.01 -12.61 -25.84
N ASN A 59 -11.19 -11.58 -25.69
CA ASN A 59 -9.95 -11.64 -24.95
C ASN A 59 -10.22 -11.64 -23.43
N THR A 60 -9.41 -12.40 -22.69
CA THR A 60 -9.42 -12.42 -21.23
C THR A 60 -8.05 -12.03 -20.73
N GLU A 61 -8.00 -11.00 -19.86
CA GLU A 61 -6.81 -10.60 -19.13
C GLU A 61 -6.86 -11.24 -17.74
N SER A 62 -5.77 -11.85 -17.32
CA SER A 62 -5.61 -12.45 -16.00
C SER A 62 -4.61 -11.62 -15.20
N VAL A 63 -4.96 -11.29 -13.97
CA VAL A 63 -4.08 -10.60 -13.02
C VAL A 63 -3.57 -11.63 -12.01
N ALA A 64 -2.27 -11.83 -11.94
CA ALA A 64 -1.69 -12.77 -10.98
C ALA A 64 -1.81 -12.23 -9.53
N PRO A 65 -1.96 -13.13 -8.54
CA PRO A 65 -1.98 -12.74 -7.14
C PRO A 65 -0.69 -12.06 -6.71
N THR A 66 -0.81 -11.06 -5.84
CA THR A 66 0.33 -10.42 -5.18
C THR A 66 0.26 -10.66 -3.67
N VAL A 67 1.35 -11.16 -3.09
CA VAL A 67 1.48 -11.38 -1.64
C VAL A 67 2.22 -10.20 -1.02
N LYS A 68 1.61 -9.58 -0.01
CA LYS A 68 2.09 -8.35 0.64
C LYS A 68 2.31 -8.58 2.15
N PRO A 69 3.48 -9.08 2.57
CA PRO A 69 3.86 -9.08 3.97
C PRO A 69 4.20 -7.67 4.45
N GLY A 70 3.92 -7.39 5.73
CA GLY A 70 4.23 -6.10 6.35
C GLY A 70 4.54 -6.22 7.83
N LEU A 71 5.39 -5.34 8.31
CA LEU A 71 5.75 -5.16 9.72
C LEU A 71 5.61 -3.69 10.07
N MET A 72 5.00 -3.40 11.21
CA MET A 72 5.02 -2.08 11.85
C MET A 72 5.56 -2.20 13.26
N LEU A 73 6.51 -1.33 13.60
CA LEU A 73 7.02 -1.15 14.96
C LEU A 73 6.60 0.22 15.47
N ILE A 74 6.18 0.28 16.74
CA ILE A 74 5.67 1.50 17.38
C ILE A 74 6.44 1.72 18.69
N ARG A 75 6.92 2.93 18.90
CA ARG A 75 7.55 3.34 20.15
C ARG A 75 7.00 4.66 20.61
N LYS A 76 6.52 4.71 21.85
CA LYS A 76 6.03 5.94 22.50
C LYS A 76 7.04 6.41 23.54
N TYR A 77 7.34 7.69 23.54
CA TYR A 77 8.17 8.33 24.53
C TYR A 77 7.66 9.74 24.84
N ARG A 78 7.09 9.93 26.03
CA ARG A 78 6.40 11.17 26.41
C ARG A 78 5.30 11.53 25.38
N ASP A 79 5.39 12.73 24.82
CA ASP A 79 4.46 13.26 23.81
C ASP A 79 4.79 12.80 22.37
N PHE A 80 5.87 12.04 22.19
CA PHE A 80 6.30 11.56 20.87
C PHE A 80 5.91 10.11 20.64
N THR A 81 5.45 9.83 19.41
CA THR A 81 5.28 8.46 18.92
C THR A 81 6.11 8.29 17.66
N GLY A 82 7.02 7.33 17.69
CA GLY A 82 7.76 6.85 16.52
C GLY A 82 7.09 5.61 15.93
N ARG A 83 6.95 5.55 14.61
CA ARG A 83 6.46 4.40 13.85
C ARG A 83 7.46 4.06 12.76
N PHE A 84 7.77 2.80 12.62
CA PHE A 84 8.55 2.27 11.49
C PHE A 84 7.73 1.20 10.79
N VAL A 85 7.67 1.26 9.46
CA VAL A 85 6.94 0.30 8.62
C VAL A 85 7.88 -0.25 7.57
N ALA A 86 7.83 -1.56 7.38
CA ALA A 86 8.47 -2.24 6.27
C ALA A 86 7.47 -3.20 5.62
N SER A 87 7.38 -3.19 4.31
CA SER A 87 6.53 -4.12 3.57
C SER A 87 7.16 -4.47 2.22
N GLY A 88 6.63 -5.52 1.60
CA GLY A 88 7.04 -5.94 0.28
C GLY A 88 5.85 -6.40 -0.56
N ASP A 89 5.94 -6.23 -1.87
CA ASP A 89 5.02 -6.76 -2.85
C ASP A 89 5.71 -7.91 -3.60
N ILE A 90 5.28 -9.14 -3.33
CA ILE A 90 5.80 -10.35 -3.99
C ILE A 90 4.81 -10.72 -5.09
N LYS A 91 5.29 -10.67 -6.35
CA LYS A 91 4.51 -10.96 -7.56
C LYS A 91 5.06 -12.19 -8.26
N PHE A 92 4.18 -12.92 -8.95
CA PHE A 92 4.49 -14.19 -9.63
C PHE A 92 4.27 -14.11 -11.15
N GLU A 93 4.46 -12.93 -11.72
CA GLU A 93 4.16 -12.62 -13.12
C GLU A 93 5.39 -12.66 -14.05
N GLY A 94 6.57 -12.93 -13.52
CA GLY A 94 7.81 -12.90 -14.31
C GLY A 94 8.19 -11.49 -14.80
N ILE A 95 7.67 -10.42 -14.17
CA ILE A 95 7.93 -9.03 -14.56
C ILE A 95 9.33 -8.62 -14.11
N LYS A 96 10.30 -8.75 -14.99
CA LYS A 96 11.73 -8.48 -14.69
C LYS A 96 12.10 -7.00 -14.83
N THR A 97 11.48 -6.30 -15.77
CA THR A 97 11.89 -4.94 -16.14
C THR A 97 11.29 -3.83 -15.26
N ALA A 98 10.23 -4.11 -14.53
CA ALA A 98 9.54 -3.13 -13.67
C ALA A 98 9.64 -3.45 -12.18
N ALA A 99 10.35 -4.51 -11.79
CA ALA A 99 10.53 -4.91 -10.40
C ALA A 99 11.89 -4.44 -9.85
N GLN A 100 11.92 -4.12 -8.56
CA GLN A 100 13.15 -3.72 -7.87
C GLN A 100 14.14 -4.90 -7.77
N TYR A 101 13.63 -6.10 -7.44
CA TYR A 101 14.39 -7.34 -7.38
C TYR A 101 13.60 -8.47 -8.05
N TRP A 102 14.29 -9.44 -8.69
CA TRP A 102 13.64 -10.63 -9.25
C TRP A 102 14.55 -11.85 -9.21
N VAL A 103 13.93 -13.02 -9.06
CA VAL A 103 14.57 -14.33 -9.20
C VAL A 103 13.61 -15.26 -9.95
N GLY A 104 13.97 -15.67 -11.16
CA GLY A 104 13.09 -16.47 -12.00
C GLY A 104 11.82 -15.71 -12.38
N GLU A 105 10.66 -16.25 -11.99
CA GLU A 105 9.35 -15.64 -12.22
C GLU A 105 8.84 -14.81 -11.02
N ILE A 106 9.57 -14.82 -9.91
CA ILE A 106 9.21 -14.10 -8.71
C ILE A 106 9.90 -12.73 -8.70
N SER A 107 9.12 -11.69 -8.46
CA SER A 107 9.61 -10.32 -8.26
C SER A 107 9.24 -9.79 -6.88
N LEU A 108 10.04 -8.85 -6.37
CA LEU A 108 9.87 -8.21 -5.08
C LEU A 108 10.08 -6.71 -5.22
N ASP A 109 9.08 -5.94 -4.81
CA ASP A 109 9.16 -4.51 -4.59
C ASP A 109 9.12 -4.23 -3.08
N THR A 110 9.96 -3.35 -2.57
CA THR A 110 10.08 -3.06 -1.14
C THR A 110 9.66 -1.65 -0.80
N HIS A 111 9.04 -1.49 0.37
CA HIS A 111 8.54 -0.23 0.89
C HIS A 111 8.98 -0.06 2.34
N PHE A 112 9.61 1.06 2.65
CA PHE A 112 10.06 1.39 4.00
C PHE A 112 9.58 2.79 4.37
N GLY A 113 9.14 2.96 5.62
CA GLY A 113 8.74 4.27 6.10
C GLY A 113 8.96 4.44 7.59
N GLY A 114 9.32 5.66 7.96
CA GLY A 114 9.38 6.12 9.34
C GLY A 114 8.49 7.34 9.53
N GLU A 115 7.79 7.36 10.64
CA GLU A 115 6.98 8.50 11.07
C GLU A 115 7.34 8.85 12.51
N ILE A 116 7.46 10.14 12.78
CA ILE A 116 7.49 10.70 14.13
C ILE A 116 6.31 11.64 14.27
N SER A 117 5.49 11.42 15.30
CA SER A 117 4.41 12.35 15.65
C SER A 117 4.65 12.99 17.03
N TYR A 118 4.25 14.25 17.16
CA TYR A 118 4.18 14.99 18.41
C TYR A 118 2.72 15.17 18.80
N LYS A 119 2.35 14.64 19.97
CA LYS A 119 0.97 14.64 20.52
C LYS A 119 -0.09 14.07 19.55
N GLU A 120 0.31 13.24 18.59
CA GLU A 120 -0.54 12.78 17.49
C GLU A 120 -1.21 13.93 16.70
N MET A 121 -0.57 15.11 16.69
CA MET A 121 -1.07 16.31 16.03
C MET A 121 -0.18 16.74 14.87
N ILE A 122 1.14 16.65 15.03
CA ILE A 122 2.12 17.03 14.00
C ILE A 122 2.88 15.77 13.62
N PHE A 123 3.02 15.52 12.34
CA PHE A 123 3.63 14.31 11.79
C PHE A 123 4.76 14.69 10.85
N GLY A 124 5.91 14.06 11.01
CA GLY A 124 7.00 14.05 10.04
C GLY A 124 7.22 12.63 9.54
N ARG A 125 7.30 12.45 8.21
CA ARG A 125 7.40 11.15 7.55
C ARG A 125 8.53 11.14 6.55
N LEU A 126 9.30 10.04 6.53
CA LEU A 126 10.32 9.78 5.53
C LEU A 126 10.21 8.31 5.11
N GLY A 127 10.52 8.01 3.85
CA GLY A 127 10.43 6.64 3.37
C GLY A 127 11.10 6.42 2.01
N PHE A 128 11.05 5.15 1.61
CA PHE A 128 11.43 4.70 0.29
C PHE A 128 10.33 3.81 -0.27
N ASP A 129 9.87 4.13 -1.46
CA ASP A 129 8.86 3.41 -2.21
C ASP A 129 9.48 2.89 -3.51
N ILE A 130 9.72 1.57 -3.57
CA ILE A 130 10.40 0.91 -4.70
C ILE A 130 11.74 1.62 -5.03
N GLY A 131 12.52 1.96 -3.97
CA GLY A 131 13.79 2.67 -4.10
C GLY A 131 13.68 4.20 -4.29
N ASN A 132 12.50 4.75 -4.53
CA ASN A 132 12.28 6.18 -4.65
C ASN A 132 12.10 6.83 -3.27
N PHE A 133 12.77 7.94 -3.02
CA PHE A 133 12.67 8.68 -1.76
C PHE A 133 11.31 9.37 -1.63
N THR A 134 10.72 9.28 -0.44
CA THR A 134 9.47 9.95 -0.09
C THR A 134 9.62 10.75 1.19
N ALA A 135 8.95 11.88 1.27
CA ALA A 135 8.88 12.68 2.49
C ALA A 135 7.46 13.23 2.68
N GLY A 136 7.09 13.51 3.90
CA GLY A 136 5.78 14.09 4.17
C GLY A 136 5.72 14.79 5.51
N VAL A 137 4.81 15.75 5.60
CA VAL A 137 4.43 16.38 6.87
C VAL A 137 2.91 16.39 6.98
N GLY A 138 2.41 16.23 8.20
CA GLY A 138 0.99 16.20 8.47
C GLY A 138 0.64 17.04 9.70
N LEU A 139 -0.55 17.60 9.69
CA LEU A 139 -1.17 18.29 10.80
C LEU A 139 -2.57 17.71 11.02
N ASP A 140 -2.85 17.24 12.23
CA ASP A 140 -4.17 16.78 12.65
C ASP A 140 -4.57 17.55 13.92
N VAL A 141 -5.41 18.56 13.77
CA VAL A 141 -5.85 19.40 14.89
C VAL A 141 -7.36 19.45 14.94
N ARG A 142 -7.93 18.96 16.06
CA ARG A 142 -9.38 18.89 16.30
C ARG A 142 -10.12 18.13 15.23
N ARG A 143 -10.64 18.84 14.22
CA ARG A 143 -11.46 18.30 13.13
C ARG A 143 -10.82 18.45 11.76
N ILE A 144 -9.64 19.07 11.70
CA ILE A 144 -8.93 19.38 10.46
C ILE A 144 -7.68 18.53 10.36
N THR A 145 -7.52 17.85 9.25
CA THR A 145 -6.30 17.14 8.87
C THR A 145 -5.75 17.76 7.59
N ILE A 146 -4.47 18.05 7.55
CA ILE A 146 -3.76 18.53 6.35
C ILE A 146 -2.50 17.69 6.21
N ASP A 147 -2.27 17.12 5.02
CA ASP A 147 -1.06 16.40 4.70
C ASP A 147 -0.42 16.94 3.43
N LEU A 148 0.90 17.06 3.46
CA LEU A 148 1.75 17.35 2.31
C LEU A 148 2.68 16.16 2.11
N ALA A 149 2.79 15.66 0.89
CA ALA A 149 3.70 14.58 0.54
C ALA A 149 4.52 14.93 -0.70
N TYR A 150 5.75 14.48 -0.69
CA TYR A 150 6.73 14.57 -1.75
C TYR A 150 7.18 13.17 -2.14
N LEU A 151 7.25 12.90 -3.42
CA LEU A 151 7.81 11.68 -4.00
C LEU A 151 8.86 12.09 -5.04
N HIS A 152 10.09 11.66 -4.83
CA HIS A 152 11.13 11.69 -5.84
C HIS A 152 11.01 10.46 -6.73
N ASN A 153 10.96 10.66 -8.05
CA ASN A 153 10.95 9.55 -8.99
C ASN A 153 12.15 9.70 -9.94
N SER A 154 12.98 8.67 -10.02
CA SER A 154 14.21 8.69 -10.84
C SER A 154 13.94 8.72 -12.35
N TYR A 155 12.73 8.42 -12.80
CA TYR A 155 12.34 8.33 -14.23
C TYR A 155 11.30 9.35 -14.64
N LEU A 156 10.58 9.96 -13.68
CA LEU A 156 9.55 10.97 -13.89
C LEU A 156 9.88 12.18 -13.03
N ASP A 157 9.25 13.31 -13.31
CA ASP A 157 9.39 14.50 -12.49
C ASP A 157 8.90 14.29 -11.05
N GLU A 158 9.34 15.15 -10.15
CA GLU A 158 8.97 15.18 -8.76
C GLU A 158 7.45 15.35 -8.59
N THR A 159 6.86 14.61 -7.66
CA THR A 159 5.43 14.68 -7.38
C THR A 159 5.18 15.28 -6.01
N PHE A 160 4.37 16.34 -5.98
CA PHE A 160 3.83 16.92 -4.75
C PHE A 160 2.35 16.60 -4.63
N ARG A 161 1.92 16.17 -3.45
CA ARG A 161 0.52 15.89 -3.14
C ARG A 161 0.10 16.64 -1.89
N VAL A 162 -1.06 17.30 -1.98
CA VAL A 162 -1.70 17.98 -0.85
C VAL A 162 -3.04 17.31 -0.62
N SER A 163 -3.35 16.96 0.62
CA SER A 163 -4.65 16.47 1.00
C SER A 163 -5.18 17.19 2.23
N GLY A 164 -6.48 17.35 2.31
CA GLY A 164 -7.19 17.95 3.43
C GLY A 164 -8.41 17.13 3.81
N GLY A 165 -8.67 17.01 5.10
CA GLY A 165 -9.83 16.32 5.65
C GLY A 165 -10.52 17.13 6.74
N TYR A 166 -11.84 16.98 6.85
CA TYR A 166 -12.63 17.53 7.93
C TYR A 166 -13.51 16.45 8.56
N ARG A 167 -13.48 16.35 9.89
CA ARG A 167 -14.33 15.44 10.68
C ARG A 167 -15.47 16.24 11.33
N PHE A 168 -16.71 15.91 11.03
CA PHE A 168 -17.92 16.54 11.58
C PHE A 168 -18.59 15.69 12.68
#